data_4021d3ea13f2bcb41ef21c4f4b6470c4
#
_entry.id   4021d3ea13f2bcb41ef21c4f4b6470c4
#
_cell.length_a   1.000
_cell.length_b   1.000
_cell.length_c   1.000
_cell.angle_alpha   90.00
_cell.angle_beta   90.00
_cell.angle_gamma   90.00
#
_symmetry.space_group_name_H-M   'P 1'
#
loop_
_entity.id
_entity.type
_entity.pdbx_description
1 polymer ?
#
loop_
_entity_poly.entity_id
_entity_poly.type
_entity_poly.pdbx_seq_one_letter_code
_entity_poly.pdbx_strand_id
1 'polypeptide(L)'
;MLELPFGASRLKEETMIRHTVLFRLKHSAGSKEELAFLDAADVLPRIPGVRQFQKLRQISAKNDYKFVFSMEFDDQSAYSAYNEHPLHVAFVRDRWIPEVEAFLEVDTTPLYS
;
A
#
# COMPACT_ATOMS: atom_id res chain seq x y z
N MET A 1 -33.92 -7.31 11.93
CA MET A 1 -33.77 -6.49 12.83
C MET A 1 -32.67 -6.70 13.69
N LEU A 2 -32.60 -7.76 14.30
CA LEU A 2 -31.53 -8.04 15.18
C LEU A 2 -30.20 -7.92 14.53
N GLU A 3 -30.15 -8.08 13.25
CA GLU A 3 -28.94 -7.99 12.58
C GLU A 3 -28.44 -6.61 12.32
N LEU A 4 -29.26 -5.60 12.59
CA LEU A 4 -28.87 -4.26 12.23
C LEU A 4 -27.53 -3.82 12.82
N PRO A 5 -27.27 -3.96 14.12
CA PRO A 5 -25.99 -3.55 14.64
C PRO A 5 -24.86 -4.42 14.10
N PHE A 6 -25.14 -5.70 13.96
CA PHE A 6 -24.20 -6.61 13.43
C PHE A 6 -23.95 -6.30 11.99
N GLY A 7 -25.04 -6.00 11.23
CA GLY A 7 -24.93 -5.66 9.83
C GLY A 7 -24.08 -4.43 9.58
N ALA A 8 -24.24 -3.41 10.41
CA ALA A 8 -23.45 -2.20 10.28
C ALA A 8 -21.95 -2.48 10.46
N SER A 9 -21.60 -3.31 11.45
CA SER A 9 -20.23 -3.68 11.68
C SER A 9 -19.67 -4.47 10.49
N ARG A 10 -20.44 -5.39 9.97
CA ARG A 10 -20.03 -6.21 8.85
C ARG A 10 -19.83 -5.38 7.59
N LEU A 11 -20.74 -4.43 7.34
CA LEU A 11 -20.61 -3.54 6.20
C LEU A 11 -19.33 -2.74 6.26
N LYS A 12 -18.96 -2.26 7.45
CA LYS A 12 -17.73 -1.51 7.60
C LYS A 12 -16.52 -2.39 7.28
N GLU A 13 -16.53 -3.62 7.76
CA GLU A 13 -15.45 -4.54 7.48
C GLU A 13 -15.38 -4.90 6.00
N GLU A 14 -16.55 -5.02 5.36
CA GLU A 14 -16.61 -5.37 3.95
C GLU A 14 -16.10 -4.27 3.05
N THR A 15 -16.12 -3.02 3.51
CA THR A 15 -15.65 -1.90 2.70
C THR A 15 -14.19 -1.57 2.94
N MET A 16 -13.57 -2.18 3.94
CA MET A 16 -12.16 -1.95 4.21
C MET A 16 -11.33 -2.49 3.05
N ILE A 17 -10.31 -1.74 2.68
CA ILE A 17 -9.43 -2.11 1.57
C ILE A 17 -8.02 -2.29 2.12
N ARG A 18 -7.38 -3.41 1.75
CA ARG A 18 -5.95 -3.58 1.95
C ARG A 18 -5.26 -3.39 0.62
N HIS A 19 -4.44 -2.36 0.54
CA HIS A 19 -3.66 -2.04 -0.64
C HIS A 19 -2.26 -2.63 -0.47
N THR A 20 -1.86 -3.50 -1.37
CA THR A 20 -0.56 -4.15 -1.32
C THR A 20 0.13 -3.96 -2.66
N VAL A 21 1.37 -3.52 -2.65
CA VAL A 21 2.14 -3.44 -3.88
C VAL A 21 3.47 -4.17 -3.69
N LEU A 22 3.71 -5.11 -4.59
CA LEU A 22 4.97 -5.84 -4.66
C LEU A 22 5.82 -5.17 -5.71
N PHE A 23 7.11 -4.98 -5.45
CA PHE A 23 7.94 -4.27 -6.43
C PHE A 23 9.41 -4.66 -6.31
N ARG A 24 10.15 -4.32 -7.36
CA ARG A 24 11.61 -4.35 -7.32
C ARG A 24 12.14 -3.05 -7.88
N LEU A 25 13.29 -2.65 -7.39
CA LEU A 25 13.92 -1.40 -7.75
C LEU A 25 14.98 -1.62 -8.83
N LYS A 26 15.32 -0.54 -9.53
CA LYS A 26 16.44 -0.55 -10.47
C LYS A 26 17.78 -0.60 -9.76
N HIS A 27 17.80 -0.30 -8.47
CA HIS A 27 19.03 -0.19 -7.68
C HIS A 27 19.53 -1.56 -7.24
N SER A 28 20.85 -1.65 -7.02
CA SER A 28 21.46 -2.88 -6.53
C SER A 28 21.01 -3.16 -5.09
N ALA A 29 20.91 -4.44 -4.78
CA ALA A 29 20.53 -4.86 -3.43
C ALA A 29 21.54 -4.34 -2.42
N GLY A 30 21.03 -3.74 -1.35
CA GLY A 30 21.87 -3.22 -0.26
C GLY A 30 22.52 -1.88 -0.55
N SER A 31 22.22 -1.25 -1.69
CA SER A 31 22.84 0.02 -2.05
C SER A 31 22.26 1.18 -1.24
N LYS A 32 22.97 2.31 -1.24
CA LYS A 32 22.49 3.53 -0.61
C LYS A 32 21.22 4.03 -1.29
N GLU A 33 21.14 3.84 -2.59
CA GLU A 33 19.97 4.27 -3.36
C GLU A 33 18.74 3.44 -3.00
N GLU A 34 18.91 2.14 -2.77
CA GLU A 34 17.81 1.30 -2.30
C GLU A 34 17.29 1.78 -0.96
N LEU A 35 18.21 2.01 -0.01
CA LEU A 35 17.84 2.47 1.31
C LEU A 35 17.15 3.82 1.25
N ALA A 36 17.67 4.74 0.43
CA ALA A 36 17.08 6.08 0.29
C ALA A 36 15.65 6.00 -0.25
N PHE A 37 15.39 5.11 -1.19
CA PHE A 37 14.02 4.93 -1.70
C PHE A 37 13.09 4.42 -0.60
N LEU A 38 13.54 3.39 0.12
CA LEU A 38 12.71 2.79 1.18
C LEU A 38 12.43 3.80 2.29
N ASP A 39 13.39 4.64 2.63
CA ASP A 39 13.20 5.69 3.64
C ASP A 39 12.25 6.78 3.14
N ALA A 40 12.34 7.13 1.86
CA ALA A 40 11.46 8.14 1.28
C ALA A 40 9.99 7.73 1.35
N ALA A 41 9.71 6.44 1.36
CA ALA A 41 8.34 5.93 1.44
C ALA A 41 7.69 6.19 2.80
N ASP A 42 8.46 6.63 3.80
CA ASP A 42 7.90 6.98 5.11
C ASP A 42 7.00 8.21 5.06
N VAL A 43 6.95 8.91 3.94
CA VAL A 43 5.98 9.99 3.74
C VAL A 43 4.56 9.44 3.58
N LEU A 44 4.41 8.22 3.07
CA LEU A 44 3.10 7.67 2.74
C LEU A 44 2.18 7.50 3.97
N PRO A 45 2.64 6.99 5.11
CA PRO A 45 1.76 6.88 6.27
C PRO A 45 1.36 8.22 6.89
N ARG A 46 1.94 9.34 6.45
CA ARG A 46 1.51 10.67 6.91
C ARG A 46 0.23 11.11 6.23
N ILE A 47 -0.14 10.46 5.13
CA ILE A 47 -1.34 10.84 4.38
C ILE A 47 -2.57 10.40 5.19
N PRO A 48 -3.55 11.29 5.38
CA PRO A 48 -4.75 10.92 6.14
C PRO A 48 -5.45 9.72 5.54
N GLY A 49 -5.91 8.83 6.39
CA GLY A 49 -6.62 7.63 5.98
C GLY A 49 -5.74 6.40 5.83
N VAL A 50 -4.42 6.57 5.76
CA VAL A 50 -3.51 5.44 5.69
C VAL A 50 -3.40 4.79 7.07
N ARG A 51 -3.65 3.49 7.13
CA ARG A 51 -3.60 2.72 8.36
C ARG A 51 -2.72 1.50 8.14
N GLN A 52 -2.08 1.02 9.21
CA GLN A 52 -1.30 -0.22 9.20
C GLN A 52 -0.27 -0.26 8.07
N PHE A 53 0.42 0.84 7.86
CA PHE A 53 1.45 0.90 6.84
C PHE A 53 2.62 0.00 7.22
N GLN A 54 3.04 -0.86 6.28
CA GLN A 54 4.16 -1.77 6.48
C GLN A 54 5.06 -1.78 5.25
N LYS A 55 6.36 -1.82 5.51
CA LYS A 55 7.38 -2.07 4.50
C LYS A 55 7.93 -3.46 4.77
N LEU A 56 7.82 -4.36 3.80
CA LEU A 56 8.14 -5.76 4.00
C LEU A 56 9.12 -6.24 2.93
N ARG A 57 9.87 -7.28 3.25
CA ARG A 57 10.73 -7.96 2.30
C ARG A 57 10.01 -9.17 1.74
N GLN A 58 9.96 -9.28 0.42
CA GLN A 58 9.39 -10.44 -0.24
C GLN A 58 10.43 -11.57 -0.23
N ILE A 59 10.05 -12.76 0.23
CA ILE A 59 11.01 -13.85 0.42
C ILE A 59 10.67 -15.13 -0.36
N SER A 60 9.57 -15.14 -1.14
CA SER A 60 9.23 -16.30 -1.93
C SER A 60 10.13 -16.39 -3.15
N ALA A 61 10.62 -17.59 -3.44
CA ALA A 61 11.41 -17.82 -4.64
C ALA A 61 10.54 -17.92 -5.90
N LYS A 62 9.21 -17.82 -5.75
CA LYS A 62 8.28 -18.04 -6.86
C LYS A 62 8.02 -16.78 -7.67
N ASN A 63 8.62 -15.67 -7.31
CA ASN A 63 8.51 -14.43 -8.07
C ASN A 63 9.79 -13.61 -7.89
N ASP A 64 9.94 -12.55 -8.70
CA ASP A 64 11.14 -11.73 -8.70
C ASP A 64 11.00 -10.41 -7.97
N TYR A 65 9.88 -10.18 -7.29
CA TYR A 65 9.71 -8.96 -6.51
C TYR A 65 10.54 -9.07 -5.24
N LYS A 66 11.00 -7.92 -4.73
CA LYS A 66 11.90 -7.89 -3.57
C LYS A 66 11.27 -7.24 -2.36
N PHE A 67 10.34 -6.31 -2.56
CA PHE A 67 9.76 -5.51 -1.49
C PHE A 67 8.26 -5.45 -1.61
N VAL A 68 7.61 -5.16 -0.49
CA VAL A 68 6.16 -5.00 -0.43
C VAL A 68 5.84 -3.80 0.44
N PHE A 69 4.98 -2.92 -0.05
CA PHE A 69 4.30 -1.93 0.78
C PHE A 69 2.87 -2.40 0.95
N SER A 70 2.38 -2.34 2.19
CA SER A 70 1.02 -2.75 2.50
C SER A 70 0.39 -1.71 3.42
N MET A 71 -0.87 -1.38 3.18
CA MET A 71 -1.60 -0.43 4.02
C MET A 71 -3.09 -0.70 3.91
N GLU A 72 -3.85 -0.14 4.85
CA GLU A 72 -5.29 -0.31 4.91
C GLU A 72 -6.00 1.02 4.85
N PHE A 73 -7.18 1.01 4.27
CA PHE A 73 -8.09 2.16 4.22
C PHE A 73 -9.46 1.70 4.69
N ASP A 74 -10.19 2.58 5.37
CA ASP A 74 -11.51 2.24 5.87
C ASP A 74 -12.50 1.95 4.74
N ASP A 75 -12.34 2.62 3.59
CA ASP A 75 -13.25 2.48 2.46
C ASP A 75 -12.62 3.03 1.18
N GLN A 76 -13.34 2.94 0.08
CA GLN A 76 -12.88 3.41 -1.22
C GLN A 76 -12.64 4.92 -1.21
N SER A 77 -13.45 5.67 -0.48
CA SER A 77 -13.29 7.12 -0.42
C SER A 77 -11.92 7.51 0.16
N ALA A 78 -11.53 6.83 1.25
CA ALA A 78 -10.22 7.07 1.86
C ALA A 78 -9.09 6.67 0.92
N TYR A 79 -9.25 5.56 0.20
CA TYR A 79 -8.24 5.10 -0.75
C TYR A 79 -8.09 6.07 -1.90
N SER A 80 -9.22 6.55 -2.45
CA SER A 80 -9.19 7.52 -3.54
C SER A 80 -8.54 8.83 -3.11
N ALA A 81 -8.83 9.30 -1.89
CA ALA A 81 -8.22 10.50 -1.35
C ALA A 81 -6.70 10.35 -1.20
N TYR A 82 -6.24 9.17 -0.82
CA TYR A 82 -4.82 8.84 -0.75
C TYR A 82 -4.18 8.95 -2.14
N ASN A 83 -4.80 8.34 -3.14
CA ASN A 83 -4.24 8.35 -4.49
C ASN A 83 -4.09 9.76 -5.04
N GLU A 84 -4.99 10.66 -4.68
CA GLU A 84 -4.99 12.04 -5.18
C GLU A 84 -4.21 13.00 -4.29
N HIS A 85 -3.77 12.55 -3.14
CA HIS A 85 -3.09 13.41 -2.19
C HIS A 85 -1.75 13.90 -2.75
N PRO A 86 -1.40 15.19 -2.57
CA PRO A 86 -0.16 15.72 -3.12
C PRO A 86 1.10 14.96 -2.70
N LEU A 87 1.14 14.43 -1.48
CA LEU A 87 2.29 13.64 -1.02
C LEU A 87 2.42 12.34 -1.81
N HIS A 88 1.30 11.68 -2.11
CA HIS A 88 1.31 10.46 -2.92
C HIS A 88 1.73 10.78 -4.35
N VAL A 89 1.12 11.81 -4.93
CA VAL A 89 1.42 12.21 -6.31
C VAL A 89 2.91 12.54 -6.45
N ALA A 90 3.47 13.28 -5.48
CA ALA A 90 4.88 13.64 -5.51
C ALA A 90 5.78 12.43 -5.35
N PHE A 91 5.44 11.51 -4.45
CA PHE A 91 6.23 10.28 -4.26
C PHE A 91 6.25 9.45 -5.55
N VAL A 92 5.09 9.29 -6.19
CA VAL A 92 5.00 8.53 -7.44
C VAL A 92 5.84 9.19 -8.53
N ARG A 93 5.69 10.50 -8.71
CA ARG A 93 6.40 11.24 -9.76
C ARG A 93 7.91 11.24 -9.54
N ASP A 94 8.34 11.51 -8.31
CA ASP A 94 9.74 11.82 -8.03
C ASP A 94 10.56 10.60 -7.63
N ARG A 95 9.90 9.54 -7.13
CA ARG A 95 10.61 8.38 -6.60
C ARG A 95 10.18 7.08 -7.30
N TRP A 96 8.87 6.82 -7.36
CA TRP A 96 8.37 5.55 -7.88
C TRP A 96 8.68 5.37 -9.36
N ILE A 97 8.25 6.30 -10.18
CA ILE A 97 8.43 6.19 -11.63
C ILE A 97 9.92 6.09 -12.00
N PRO A 98 10.80 6.92 -11.45
CA PRO A 98 12.22 6.82 -11.83
C PRO A 98 12.93 5.58 -11.30
N GLU A 99 12.50 5.01 -10.18
CA GLU A 99 13.33 4.04 -9.46
C GLU A 99 12.77 2.62 -9.43
N VAL A 100 11.47 2.42 -9.68
CA VAL A 100 10.84 1.10 -9.66
C VAL A 100 10.95 0.47 -11.03
N GLU A 101 11.49 -0.75 -11.08
CA GLU A 101 11.67 -1.48 -12.33
C GLU A 101 10.41 -2.23 -12.72
N ALA A 102 9.73 -2.85 -11.74
CA ALA A 102 8.51 -3.61 -11.99
C ALA A 102 7.70 -3.67 -10.71
N PHE A 103 6.39 -3.73 -10.85
CA PHE A 103 5.51 -3.82 -9.68
C PHE A 103 4.20 -4.53 -10.02
N LEU A 104 3.52 -4.99 -8.96
CA LEU A 104 2.22 -5.62 -9.05
C LEU A 104 1.38 -5.09 -7.89
N GLU A 105 0.23 -4.49 -8.20
CA GLU A 105 -0.70 -4.02 -7.19
C GLU A 105 -1.76 -5.08 -6.94
N VAL A 106 -2.08 -5.28 -5.66
CA VAL A 106 -3.16 -6.17 -5.25
C VAL A 106 -3.98 -5.43 -4.21
N ASP A 107 -5.21 -5.12 -4.54
CA ASP A 107 -6.15 -4.49 -3.64
C ASP A 107 -7.19 -5.52 -3.24
N THR A 108 -7.38 -5.68 -1.93
CA THR A 108 -8.29 -6.70 -1.43
C THR A 108 -9.28 -6.09 -0.45
N THR A 109 -10.44 -6.72 -0.36
CA THR A 109 -11.42 -6.43 0.66
C THR A 109 -11.81 -7.78 1.29
N PRO A 110 -12.29 -7.80 2.53
CA PRO A 110 -12.67 -9.09 3.12
C PRO A 110 -13.69 -9.81 2.27
N LEU A 111 -13.46 -11.11 2.04
CA LEU A 111 -14.39 -11.91 1.28
C LEU A 111 -15.65 -12.16 2.08
N TYR A 112 -15.49 -12.32 3.38
CA TYR A 112 -16.60 -12.49 4.32
C TYR A 112 -16.37 -11.59 5.52
N SER A 113 -17.41 -11.10 6.12
CA SER A 113 -17.29 -10.25 7.32
C SER A 113 -18.05 -10.83 8.51
#